data_56be0de85792bd131ad36ec8e9ee10e4
#
_entry.id   56be0de85792bd131ad36ec8e9ee10e4
#
_cell.length_a   1.000
_cell.length_b   1.000
_cell.length_c   1.000
_cell.angle_alpha   90.00
_cell.angle_beta   90.00
_cell.angle_gamma   90.00
#
_symmetry.space_group_name_H-M   'P 1'
#
loop_
_entity.id
_entity.type
_entity.pdbx_description
1 polymer ?
#
loop_
_entity_poly.entity_id
_entity_poly.type
_entity_poly.pdbx_seq_one_letter_code
_entity_poly.pdbx_strand_id
1 'polypeptide(L)'
;ALLGLALERLLDVSRARAGSARYLGIWRAQGTAVVELADVQWIRADGDYSQLRMRDGRSELHDKPLASLGAVLPPDFVRCHRSYVVNLRHVRSLHAGSGSRYWLVLNDGTELAVGRAHVAALRGELALG
;
A
#
# COMPACT_ATOMS: atom_id res chain seq x y z
N ALA A 1 30.13 -20.82 6.59
CA ALA A 1 29.67 -22.04 6.00
C ALA A 1 28.16 -22.10 5.95
N LEU A 2 27.56 -23.05 6.66
CA LEU A 2 26.10 -23.21 6.59
C LEU A 2 25.36 -21.98 7.08
N LEU A 3 25.85 -21.34 8.12
CA LEU A 3 25.27 -20.14 8.67
C LEU A 3 25.36 -18.98 7.69
N GLY A 4 26.52 -18.83 7.04
CA GLY A 4 26.69 -17.79 6.03
C GLY A 4 25.77 -17.97 4.83
N LEU A 5 25.61 -19.22 4.39
CA LEU A 5 24.71 -19.52 3.29
C LEU A 5 23.26 -19.26 3.65
N ALA A 6 22.86 -19.62 4.87
CA ALA A 6 21.52 -19.34 5.36
C ALA A 6 21.27 -17.85 5.47
N LEU A 7 22.26 -17.08 5.90
CA LEU A 7 22.15 -15.62 5.98
C LEU A 7 22.03 -15.01 4.60
N GLU A 8 22.81 -15.46 3.64
CA GLU A 8 22.72 -15.00 2.26
C GLU A 8 21.34 -15.29 1.69
N ARG A 9 20.81 -16.47 1.96
CA ARG A 9 19.46 -16.83 1.52
C ARG A 9 18.42 -15.92 2.15
N LEU A 10 18.55 -15.61 3.42
CA LEU A 10 17.66 -14.69 4.10
C LEU A 10 17.75 -13.30 3.51
N LEU A 11 18.95 -12.84 3.20
CA LEU A 11 19.14 -11.55 2.57
C LEU A 11 18.56 -11.52 1.16
N ASP A 12 18.75 -12.58 0.39
CA ASP A 12 18.17 -12.69 -0.95
C ASP A 12 16.66 -12.75 -0.90
N VAL A 13 16.11 -13.54 0.01
CA VAL A 13 14.67 -13.62 0.22
C VAL A 13 14.15 -12.27 0.70
N SER A 14 14.83 -11.62 1.61
CA SER A 14 14.45 -10.31 2.10
C SER A 14 14.49 -9.26 0.99
N ARG A 15 15.50 -9.34 0.12
CA ARG A 15 15.63 -8.43 -1.02
C ARG A 15 14.58 -8.72 -2.10
N ALA A 16 14.36 -9.99 -2.41
CA ALA A 16 13.32 -10.42 -3.34
C ALA A 16 11.93 -10.11 -2.78
N ARG A 17 11.82 -10.07 -1.46
CA ARG A 17 10.60 -9.72 -0.75
C ARG A 17 10.56 -8.27 -0.31
N ALA A 18 11.54 -7.45 -0.73
CA ALA A 18 11.44 -6.03 -0.51
C ALA A 18 10.10 -5.58 -1.07
N GLY A 19 9.26 -4.98 -0.23
CA GLY A 19 7.90 -4.69 -0.60
C GLY A 19 6.94 -5.86 -0.47
N SER A 20 7.28 -6.90 0.31
CA SER A 20 6.40 -8.05 0.54
C SER A 20 6.13 -8.29 2.02
N ALA A 21 6.20 -7.27 2.84
CA ALA A 21 5.84 -7.38 4.25
C ALA A 21 4.39 -7.83 4.38
N ARG A 22 4.10 -8.67 5.36
CA ARG A 22 2.72 -9.09 5.68
C ARG A 22 2.12 -8.24 6.78
N TYR A 23 2.96 -7.70 7.65
CA TYR A 23 2.56 -6.99 8.85
C TYR A 23 3.26 -5.66 8.92
N LEU A 24 2.61 -4.69 9.52
CA LEU A 24 3.18 -3.38 9.79
C LEU A 24 3.00 -3.06 11.27
N GLY A 25 4.07 -2.62 11.90
CA GLY A 25 4.01 -2.20 13.30
C GLY A 25 3.51 -0.78 13.44
N ILE A 26 2.59 -0.58 14.38
CA ILE A 26 2.05 0.74 14.69
C ILE A 26 2.44 1.09 16.12
N TRP A 27 3.17 2.18 16.29
CA TRP A 27 3.58 2.66 17.60
C TRP A 27 2.38 3.17 18.38
N ARG A 28 2.28 2.71 19.63
CA ARG A 28 1.27 3.19 20.59
C ARG A 28 1.93 3.40 21.93
N ALA A 29 1.26 4.17 22.80
CA ALA A 29 1.79 4.49 24.12
C ALA A 29 2.09 3.26 24.96
N GLN A 30 1.36 2.17 24.75
CA GLN A 30 1.47 0.94 25.55
C GLN A 30 2.16 -0.20 24.79
N GLY A 31 2.84 0.10 23.69
CA GLY A 31 3.54 -0.90 22.91
C GLY A 31 3.30 -0.75 21.43
N THR A 32 3.69 -1.77 20.68
CA THR A 32 3.51 -1.78 19.22
C THR A 32 2.31 -2.66 18.87
N ALA A 33 1.32 -2.07 18.22
CA ALA A 33 0.27 -2.85 17.61
C ALA A 33 0.75 -3.38 16.26
N VAL A 34 0.27 -4.54 15.86
CA VAL A 34 0.61 -5.15 14.59
C VAL A 34 -0.65 -5.21 13.73
N VAL A 35 -0.57 -4.64 12.53
CA VAL A 35 -1.67 -4.70 11.58
C VAL A 35 -1.29 -5.63 10.43
N GLU A 36 -2.25 -6.41 9.97
CA GLU A 36 -2.06 -7.25 8.80
C GLU A 36 -2.33 -6.42 7.55
N LEU A 37 -1.35 -6.35 6.65
CA LEU A 37 -1.44 -5.49 5.48
C LEU A 37 -2.55 -5.93 4.52
N ALA A 38 -2.93 -7.22 4.53
CA ALA A 38 -4.07 -7.68 3.74
C ALA A 38 -5.38 -7.01 4.15
N ASP A 39 -5.48 -6.54 5.40
CA ASP A 39 -6.66 -5.86 5.91
C ASP A 39 -6.63 -4.34 5.70
N VAL A 40 -5.56 -3.82 5.14
CA VAL A 40 -5.44 -2.39 4.83
C VAL A 40 -5.98 -2.15 3.43
N GLN A 41 -6.98 -1.27 3.33
CA GLN A 41 -7.59 -0.93 2.05
C GLN A 41 -6.76 0.07 1.27
N TRP A 42 -6.32 1.13 1.95
CA TRP A 42 -5.53 2.19 1.35
C TRP A 42 -4.79 2.96 2.44
N ILE A 43 -3.78 3.70 2.02
CA ILE A 43 -2.95 4.48 2.92
C ILE A 43 -2.91 5.90 2.38
N ARG A 44 -3.11 6.87 3.27
CA ARG A 44 -3.10 8.29 2.94
C ARG A 44 -1.93 8.98 3.59
N ALA A 45 -1.29 9.88 2.85
CA ALA A 45 -0.27 10.77 3.41
C ALA A 45 -0.90 11.73 4.41
N ASP A 46 -0.22 11.92 5.54
CA ASP A 46 -0.66 12.81 6.62
C ASP A 46 0.58 13.49 7.21
N GLY A 47 1.13 14.46 6.45
CA GLY A 47 2.39 15.10 6.82
C GLY A 47 3.53 14.10 6.84
N ASP A 48 4.21 14.02 7.97
CA ASP A 48 5.32 13.07 8.17
C ASP A 48 4.82 11.68 8.55
N TYR A 49 3.53 11.49 8.63
CA TYR A 49 2.88 10.24 9.02
C TYR A 49 2.08 9.68 7.86
N SER A 50 1.56 8.48 8.06
CA SER A 50 0.66 7.84 7.12
C SER A 50 -0.55 7.28 7.87
N GLN A 51 -1.74 7.46 7.30
CA GLN A 51 -2.97 6.89 7.85
C GLN A 51 -3.33 5.64 7.06
N LEU A 52 -3.47 4.53 7.76
CA LEU A 52 -3.92 3.27 7.18
C LEU A 52 -5.41 3.14 7.41
N ARG A 53 -6.17 2.96 6.33
CA ARG A 53 -7.60 2.66 6.43
C ARG A 53 -7.78 1.17 6.41
N MET A 54 -8.29 0.64 7.51
CA MET A 54 -8.51 -0.79 7.69
C MET A 54 -9.85 -1.22 7.07
N ARG A 55 -9.94 -2.50 6.73
CA ARG A 55 -11.14 -3.08 6.13
C ARG A 55 -12.38 -2.91 7.01
N ASP A 56 -12.22 -2.89 8.32
CA ASP A 56 -13.32 -2.70 9.27
C ASP A 56 -13.71 -1.24 9.48
N GLY A 57 -13.10 -0.32 8.74
CA GLY A 57 -13.39 1.11 8.82
C GLY A 57 -12.52 1.89 9.79
N ARG A 58 -11.71 1.21 10.60
CA ARG A 58 -10.77 1.89 11.50
C ARG A 58 -9.64 2.53 10.73
N SER A 59 -9.06 3.57 11.31
CA SER A 59 -7.85 4.21 10.82
C SER A 59 -6.73 4.00 11.82
N GLU A 60 -5.55 3.67 11.32
CA GLU A 60 -4.36 3.54 12.14
C GLU A 60 -3.29 4.51 11.64
N LEU A 61 -2.61 5.16 12.56
CA LEU A 61 -1.57 6.12 12.22
C LEU A 61 -0.20 5.45 12.31
N HIS A 62 0.56 5.51 11.23
CA HIS A 62 1.92 5.01 11.19
C HIS A 62 2.89 6.18 11.21
N ASP A 63 4.02 6.02 11.89
CA ASP A 63 4.98 7.10 12.17
C ASP A 63 5.94 7.41 11.01
N LYS A 64 5.76 6.80 9.85
CA LYS A 64 6.57 7.06 8.67
C LYS A 64 5.74 7.70 7.57
N PRO A 65 6.35 8.56 6.75
CA PRO A 65 5.64 9.13 5.61
C PRO A 65 5.37 8.09 4.53
N LEU A 66 4.43 8.39 3.67
CA LEU A 66 4.00 7.48 2.61
C LEU A 66 5.17 7.03 1.72
N ALA A 67 6.10 7.93 1.41
CA ALA A 67 7.24 7.61 0.57
C ALA A 67 8.14 6.53 1.20
N SER A 68 8.22 6.48 2.54
CA SER A 68 9.05 5.50 3.23
C SER A 68 8.43 4.11 3.23
N LEU A 69 7.13 4.00 3.05
CA LEU A 69 6.43 2.73 3.07
C LEU A 69 6.59 1.94 1.78
N GLY A 70 6.94 2.60 0.68
CA GLY A 70 7.09 1.93 -0.61
C GLY A 70 8.10 0.80 -0.60
N ALA A 71 9.13 0.89 0.26
CA ALA A 71 10.16 -0.14 0.35
C ALA A 71 9.68 -1.42 1.04
N VAL A 72 8.62 -1.35 1.84
CA VAL A 72 8.15 -2.48 2.66
C VAL A 72 6.80 -3.01 2.22
N LEU A 73 5.99 -2.21 1.55
CA LEU A 73 4.64 -2.63 1.14
C LEU A 73 4.70 -3.71 0.06
N PRO A 74 3.78 -4.68 0.11
CA PRO A 74 3.69 -5.71 -0.92
C PRO A 74 3.37 -5.13 -2.30
N PRO A 75 3.60 -5.90 -3.38
CA PRO A 75 3.31 -5.44 -4.73
C PRO A 75 1.85 -5.09 -4.99
N ASP A 76 0.93 -5.63 -4.19
CA ASP A 76 -0.50 -5.30 -4.31
C ASP A 76 -0.79 -3.84 -3.94
N PHE A 77 0.10 -3.21 -3.20
CA PHE A 77 -0.02 -1.80 -2.84
C PHE A 77 0.60 -0.94 -3.93
N VAL A 78 -0.23 -0.15 -4.59
CA VAL A 78 0.18 0.65 -5.75
C VAL A 78 -0.13 2.12 -5.50
N ARG A 79 0.84 2.97 -5.82
CA ARG A 79 0.61 4.41 -5.74
C ARG A 79 -0.42 4.80 -6.79
N CYS A 80 -1.53 5.37 -6.36
CA CYS A 80 -2.59 5.80 -7.27
C CYS A 80 -2.77 7.31 -7.30
N HIS A 81 -2.12 8.01 -6.38
CA HIS A 81 -2.21 9.46 -6.24
C HIS A 81 -1.01 9.92 -5.42
N ARG A 82 -0.65 11.21 -5.55
CA ARG A 82 0.45 11.74 -4.73
C ARG A 82 0.20 11.56 -3.23
N SER A 83 -1.08 11.47 -2.83
CA SER A 83 -1.47 11.34 -1.43
C SER A 83 -1.96 9.95 -1.05
N TYR A 84 -2.08 9.02 -1.99
CA TYR A 84 -2.67 7.70 -1.72
C TYR A 84 -1.86 6.56 -2.30
N VAL A 85 -1.79 5.50 -1.52
CA VAL A 85 -1.42 4.16 -1.98
C VAL A 85 -2.62 3.26 -1.75
N VAL A 86 -3.01 2.47 -2.74
CA VAL A 86 -4.18 1.61 -2.64
C VAL A 86 -3.74 0.14 -2.66
N ASN A 87 -4.45 -0.67 -1.89
CA ASN A 87 -4.30 -2.13 -1.96
C ASN A 87 -5.23 -2.66 -3.05
N LEU A 88 -4.65 -3.17 -4.13
CA LEU A 88 -5.43 -3.64 -5.27
C LEU A 88 -6.38 -4.77 -4.93
N ARG A 89 -6.11 -5.53 -3.87
CA ARG A 89 -7.00 -6.60 -3.40
C ARG A 89 -8.39 -6.09 -3.00
N HIS A 90 -8.47 -4.81 -2.66
CA HIS A 90 -9.73 -4.18 -2.23
C HIS A 90 -10.34 -3.32 -3.32
N VAL A 91 -9.77 -3.29 -4.52
CA VAL A 91 -10.27 -2.50 -5.63
C VAL A 91 -11.31 -3.30 -6.41
N ARG A 92 -12.45 -2.68 -6.65
CA ARG A 92 -13.53 -3.26 -7.45
C ARG A 92 -13.49 -2.78 -8.89
N SER A 93 -13.23 -1.49 -9.12
CA SER A 93 -13.29 -0.92 -10.46
C SER A 93 -12.49 0.36 -10.59
N LEU A 94 -12.08 0.66 -11.82
CA LEU A 94 -11.42 1.91 -12.20
C LEU A 94 -12.37 2.63 -13.16
N HIS A 95 -12.60 3.90 -12.91
CA HIS A 95 -13.52 4.74 -13.70
C HIS A 95 -12.78 5.91 -14.31
N ALA A 96 -13.26 6.31 -15.47
CA ALA A 96 -12.81 7.49 -16.18
C ALA A 96 -13.99 8.42 -16.39
N GLY A 97 -13.81 9.69 -16.08
CA GLY A 97 -14.80 10.72 -16.29
C GLY A 97 -14.33 11.76 -17.31
N SER A 98 -15.04 12.86 -17.40
CA SER A 98 -14.68 13.96 -18.25
C SER A 98 -13.40 14.66 -17.76
N GLY A 99 -12.64 15.27 -18.68
CA GLY A 99 -11.45 16.04 -18.33
C GLY A 99 -10.28 15.21 -17.81
N SER A 100 -10.14 13.99 -18.29
CA SER A 100 -9.06 13.07 -17.85
C SER A 100 -9.10 12.78 -16.37
N ARG A 101 -10.28 12.76 -15.81
CA ARG A 101 -10.48 12.44 -14.40
C ARG A 101 -10.64 10.94 -14.23
N TYR A 102 -9.88 10.37 -13.30
CA TYR A 102 -9.91 8.94 -13.00
C TYR A 102 -10.09 8.72 -11.51
N TRP A 103 -10.81 7.67 -11.16
CA TRP A 103 -10.95 7.27 -9.75
C TRP A 103 -11.15 5.76 -9.64
N LEU A 104 -10.77 5.23 -8.48
CA LEU A 104 -10.99 3.84 -8.11
C LEU A 104 -12.19 3.74 -7.22
N VAL A 105 -12.94 2.64 -7.36
CA VAL A 105 -13.99 2.26 -6.41
C VAL A 105 -13.54 1.00 -5.71
N LEU A 106 -13.52 1.05 -4.39
CA LEU A 106 -13.17 -0.09 -3.56
C LEU A 106 -14.37 -0.98 -3.33
N ASN A 107 -14.13 -2.17 -2.78
CA ASN A 107 -15.18 -3.16 -2.53
C ASN A 107 -16.27 -2.66 -1.58
N ASP A 108 -15.93 -1.74 -0.68
CA ASP A 108 -16.88 -1.14 0.25
C ASP A 108 -17.55 0.13 -0.30
N GLY A 109 -17.27 0.48 -1.55
CA GLY A 109 -17.84 1.66 -2.18
C GLY A 109 -17.01 2.94 -2.04
N THR A 110 -15.92 2.91 -1.28
CA THR A 110 -15.03 4.07 -1.15
C THR A 110 -14.46 4.45 -2.52
N GLU A 111 -14.42 5.74 -2.82
CA GLU A 111 -13.86 6.27 -4.05
C GLU A 111 -12.53 6.97 -3.75
N LEU A 112 -11.51 6.64 -4.53
CA LEU A 112 -10.19 7.26 -4.40
C LEU A 112 -9.79 7.89 -5.72
N ALA A 113 -9.39 9.15 -5.68
CA ALA A 113 -8.90 9.84 -6.86
C ALA A 113 -7.60 9.20 -7.35
N VAL A 114 -7.43 9.14 -8.67
CA VAL A 114 -6.20 8.68 -9.32
C VAL A 114 -5.52 9.87 -9.96
N GLY A 115 -4.26 10.11 -9.61
CA GLY A 115 -3.47 11.18 -10.22
C GLY A 115 -3.11 10.83 -11.66
N ARG A 116 -3.04 11.83 -12.53
CA ARG A 116 -2.71 11.63 -13.95
C ARG A 116 -1.41 10.88 -14.14
N ALA A 117 -0.40 11.20 -13.32
CA ALA A 117 0.91 10.57 -13.41
C ALA A 117 0.88 9.08 -13.07
N HIS A 118 -0.19 8.61 -12.44
CA HIS A 118 -0.29 7.23 -11.95
C HIS A 118 -1.22 6.35 -12.78
N VAL A 119 -1.93 6.94 -13.75
CA VAL A 119 -2.94 6.20 -14.52
C VAL A 119 -2.31 5.07 -15.34
N ALA A 120 -1.22 5.34 -16.04
CA ALA A 120 -0.58 4.35 -16.90
C ALA A 120 -0.05 3.18 -16.08
N ALA A 121 0.64 3.46 -14.97
CA ALA A 121 1.18 2.42 -14.08
C ALA A 121 0.06 1.57 -13.49
N LEU A 122 -1.03 2.22 -13.07
CA LEU A 122 -2.17 1.52 -12.48
C LEU A 122 -2.86 0.62 -13.50
N ARG A 123 -3.02 1.07 -14.73
CA ARG A 123 -3.58 0.24 -15.80
C ARG A 123 -2.71 -0.96 -16.09
N GLY A 124 -1.39 -0.79 -16.04
CA GLY A 124 -0.46 -1.90 -16.19
C GLY A 124 -0.60 -2.92 -15.08
N GLU A 125 -0.71 -2.46 -13.84
CA GLU A 125 -0.90 -3.34 -12.69
C GLU A 125 -2.22 -4.11 -12.76
N LEU A 126 -3.25 -3.50 -13.31
CA LEU A 126 -4.55 -4.13 -13.48
C LEU A 126 -4.64 -4.94 -14.78
N ALA A 127 -3.55 -5.03 -15.54
CA ALA A 127 -3.48 -5.70 -16.83
C ALA A 127 -4.51 -5.17 -17.83
N LEU A 128 -4.79 -3.88 -17.76
CA LEU A 128 -5.66 -3.20 -18.70
C LEU A 128 -4.80 -2.65 -19.85
N GLY A 129 -4.77 -3.33 -20.90
CA GLY A 129 -3.95 -3.10 -22.06
C GLY A 129 -3.83 -1.69 -22.62
#